data_0c24010084ec4d982f75ba6a4a12adeb
#
_entry.id   0c24010084ec4d982f75ba6a4a12adeb
#
_cell.length_a   1.000
_cell.length_b   1.000
_cell.length_c   1.000
_cell.angle_alpha   90.00
_cell.angle_beta   90.00
_cell.angle_gamma   90.00
#
_symmetry.space_group_name_H-M   'P 1'
#
loop_
_entity.id
_entity.type
_entity.pdbx_description
1 polymer ?
#
loop_
_entity_poly.entity_id
_entity_poly.type
_entity_poly.pdbx_seq_one_letter_code
_entity_poly.pdbx_strand_id
1 'polypeptide(L)'
;VNGLDPILHQPTRLTVLAFLSGCQEAEFSVVRDYCQVSDSVLSKTAAGLETAGYLRVRKGYVGKRPRTWLSATRQGRTLLTAHLAALQQLAAAAEAAGSASGSGAGSDGSESGSGDAG
;
A
#
# COMPACT_ATOMS: atom_id res chain seq x y z
N VAL A 1 14.40 -5.83 8.68
CA VAL A 1 14.50 -4.54 8.02
C VAL A 1 13.65 -3.53 8.76
N ASN A 2 14.27 -2.42 9.14
CA ASN A 2 13.57 -1.37 9.88
C ASN A 2 12.59 -0.65 8.98
N GLY A 3 11.44 -0.28 9.54
CA GLY A 3 10.44 0.47 8.82
C GLY A 3 9.32 -0.37 8.22
N LEU A 4 9.48 -1.68 8.16
CA LEU A 4 8.40 -2.55 7.75
C LEU A 4 7.33 -2.60 8.84
N ASP A 5 6.10 -2.43 8.44
CA ASP A 5 4.97 -2.36 9.36
C ASP A 5 4.09 -3.59 9.15
N PRO A 6 3.92 -4.44 10.18
CA PRO A 6 3.09 -5.64 10.03
C PRO A 6 1.66 -5.34 9.60
N ILE A 7 1.10 -4.19 10.01
CA ILE A 7 -0.25 -3.82 9.65
C ILE A 7 -0.34 -3.51 8.16
N LEU A 8 0.68 -2.83 7.62
CA LEU A 8 0.72 -2.46 6.21
C LEU A 8 1.26 -3.57 5.31
N HIS A 9 1.69 -4.68 5.89
CA HIS A 9 2.20 -5.80 5.11
C HIS A 9 1.10 -6.53 4.36
N GLN A 10 -0.14 -6.35 4.74
CA GLN A 10 -1.27 -6.92 4.03
C GLN A 10 -1.59 -6.09 2.78
N PRO A 11 -1.65 -6.69 1.58
CA PRO A 11 -1.79 -5.93 0.34
C PRO A 11 -3.02 -5.01 0.29
N THR A 12 -4.17 -5.47 0.77
CA THR A 12 -5.38 -4.64 0.73
C THR A 12 -5.23 -3.40 1.61
N ARG A 13 -4.67 -3.56 2.81
CA ARG A 13 -4.43 -2.41 3.70
C ARG A 13 -3.46 -1.43 3.09
N LEU A 14 -2.40 -1.94 2.50
CA LEU A 14 -1.40 -1.11 1.85
C LEU A 14 -2.01 -0.32 0.69
N THR A 15 -2.80 -0.98 -0.15
CA THR A 15 -3.43 -0.34 -1.31
C THR A 15 -4.40 0.75 -0.87
N VAL A 16 -5.25 0.47 0.13
CA VAL A 16 -6.21 1.44 0.64
C VAL A 16 -5.49 2.67 1.19
N LEU A 17 -4.49 2.45 2.04
CA LEU A 17 -3.79 3.57 2.65
C LEU A 17 -3.00 4.37 1.63
N ALA A 18 -2.38 3.70 0.65
CA ALA A 18 -1.64 4.37 -0.41
C ALA A 18 -2.57 5.26 -1.24
N PHE A 19 -3.75 4.76 -1.59
CA PHE A 19 -4.74 5.56 -2.31
C PHE A 19 -5.14 6.78 -1.51
N LEU A 20 -5.45 6.60 -0.23
CA LEU A 20 -5.91 7.69 0.62
C LEU A 20 -4.82 8.71 0.91
N SER A 21 -3.55 8.31 0.90
CA SER A 21 -2.47 9.25 1.13
C SER A 21 -2.28 10.22 -0.03
N GLY A 22 -2.83 9.88 -1.20
CA GLY A 22 -2.78 10.74 -2.38
C GLY A 22 -3.92 11.75 -2.46
N CYS A 23 -4.85 11.73 -1.50
CA CYS A 23 -5.98 12.65 -1.48
C CYS A 23 -6.26 13.09 -0.06
N GLN A 24 -7.11 14.10 0.10
CA GLN A 24 -7.49 14.56 1.43
C GLN A 24 -8.50 13.63 2.06
N GLU A 25 -9.49 13.22 1.27
CA GLU A 25 -10.58 12.40 1.74
C GLU A 25 -11.23 11.75 0.53
N ALA A 26 -11.70 10.53 0.66
CA ALA A 26 -12.40 9.84 -0.42
C ALA A 26 -13.63 9.12 0.13
N GLU A 27 -14.70 9.12 -0.66
CA GLU A 27 -15.92 8.41 -0.31
C GLU A 27 -15.65 6.91 -0.32
N PHE A 28 -16.31 6.19 0.59
CA PHE A 28 -16.15 4.75 0.74
C PHE A 28 -16.29 4.00 -0.59
N SER A 29 -17.32 4.34 -1.38
CA SER A 29 -17.57 3.66 -2.65
C SER A 29 -16.45 3.89 -3.66
N VAL A 30 -15.83 5.07 -3.64
CA VAL A 30 -14.71 5.37 -4.53
C VAL A 30 -13.51 4.51 -4.18
N VAL A 31 -13.21 4.39 -2.89
CA VAL A 31 -12.09 3.55 -2.42
C VAL A 31 -12.35 2.08 -2.75
N ARG A 32 -13.59 1.63 -2.48
CA ARG A 32 -14.00 0.26 -2.78
C ARG A 32 -13.77 -0.07 -4.26
N ASP A 33 -14.23 0.80 -5.14
CA ASP A 33 -14.14 0.56 -6.57
C ASP A 33 -12.70 0.61 -7.07
N TYR A 34 -11.92 1.55 -6.54
CA TYR A 34 -10.50 1.62 -6.89
C TYR A 34 -9.75 0.36 -6.48
N CYS A 35 -10.00 -0.12 -5.27
CA CYS A 35 -9.32 -1.30 -4.73
C CYS A 35 -9.91 -2.61 -5.25
N GLN A 36 -11.07 -2.55 -5.92
CA GLN A 36 -11.75 -3.71 -6.47
C GLN A 36 -12.03 -4.78 -5.42
N VAL A 37 -12.59 -4.34 -4.30
CA VAL A 37 -12.96 -5.23 -3.18
C VAL A 37 -14.44 -5.07 -2.87
N SER A 38 -14.96 -5.98 -2.07
CA SER A 38 -16.36 -5.91 -1.63
C SER A 38 -16.50 -4.90 -0.49
N ASP A 39 -17.75 -4.48 -0.23
CA ASP A 39 -18.06 -3.61 0.89
C ASP A 39 -17.55 -4.21 2.21
N SER A 40 -17.75 -5.50 2.40
CA SER A 40 -17.35 -6.14 3.65
C SER A 40 -15.83 -6.22 3.81
N VAL A 41 -15.11 -6.45 2.73
CA VAL A 41 -13.65 -6.44 2.77
C VAL A 41 -13.12 -5.05 3.09
N LEU A 42 -13.66 -4.02 2.42
CA LEU A 42 -13.22 -2.64 2.70
C LEU A 42 -13.59 -2.22 4.12
N SER A 43 -14.78 -2.58 4.61
CA SER A 43 -15.19 -2.27 5.98
C SER A 43 -14.20 -2.85 6.99
N LYS A 44 -13.82 -4.10 6.82
CA LYS A 44 -12.86 -4.75 7.72
C LYS A 44 -11.48 -4.11 7.63
N THR A 45 -11.05 -3.83 6.41
CA THR A 45 -9.74 -3.20 6.17
C THR A 45 -9.69 -1.82 6.81
N ALA A 46 -10.74 -1.01 6.59
CA ALA A 46 -10.81 0.33 7.16
C ALA A 46 -10.85 0.30 8.68
N ALA A 47 -11.63 -0.64 9.25
CA ALA A 47 -11.71 -0.77 10.70
C ALA A 47 -10.35 -1.13 11.31
N GLY A 48 -9.61 -2.03 10.67
CA GLY A 48 -8.27 -2.40 11.13
C GLY A 48 -7.30 -1.23 11.08
N LEU A 49 -7.34 -0.47 10.00
CA LEU A 49 -6.48 0.70 9.85
C LEU A 49 -6.88 1.82 10.81
N GLU A 50 -8.17 1.99 11.06
CA GLU A 50 -8.65 2.99 12.01
C GLU A 50 -8.21 2.64 13.43
N THR A 51 -8.35 1.38 13.81
CA THR A 51 -7.92 0.90 15.13
C THR A 51 -6.43 1.13 15.34
N ALA A 52 -5.64 0.97 14.29
CA ALA A 52 -4.20 1.20 14.35
C ALA A 52 -3.84 2.69 14.37
N GLY A 53 -4.80 3.57 14.10
CA GLY A 53 -4.55 5.00 14.06
C GLY A 53 -4.07 5.52 12.71
N TYR A 54 -4.17 4.72 11.65
CA TYR A 54 -3.64 5.09 10.32
C TYR A 54 -4.70 5.70 9.43
N LEU A 55 -5.97 5.54 9.77
CA LEU A 55 -7.07 5.95 8.93
C LEU A 55 -8.16 6.56 9.80
N ARG A 56 -8.88 7.54 9.25
CA ARG A 56 -10.03 8.15 9.91
C ARG A 56 -11.27 7.88 9.08
N VAL A 57 -12.32 7.50 9.76
CA VAL A 57 -13.63 7.27 9.16
C VAL A 57 -14.55 8.41 9.57
N ARG A 58 -15.18 9.06 8.60
CA ARG A 58 -16.14 10.13 8.86
C ARG A 58 -17.46 9.74 8.22
N LYS A 59 -18.53 9.75 9.02
CA LYS A 59 -19.87 9.45 8.56
C LYS A 59 -20.68 10.75 8.49
N GLY A 60 -21.51 10.84 7.49
CA GLY A 60 -22.37 12.01 7.30
C GLY A 60 -23.42 11.74 6.26
N TYR A 61 -23.93 12.82 5.67
CA TYR A 61 -25.01 12.73 4.72
C TYR A 61 -24.76 13.62 3.52
N VAL A 62 -25.25 13.17 2.36
CA VAL A 62 -25.39 14.01 1.19
C VAL A 62 -26.89 14.04 0.91
N GLY A 63 -27.52 15.17 1.23
CA GLY A 63 -28.96 15.25 1.28
C GLY A 63 -29.48 14.34 2.38
N LYS A 64 -30.33 13.38 2.02
CA LYS A 64 -30.87 12.39 2.97
C LYS A 64 -30.13 11.06 2.92
N ARG A 65 -29.08 10.95 2.10
CA ARG A 65 -28.36 9.71 1.92
C ARG A 65 -27.16 9.64 2.85
N PRO A 66 -27.04 8.59 3.66
CA PRO A 66 -25.84 8.42 4.46
C PRO A 66 -24.64 8.13 3.58
N ARG A 67 -23.50 8.68 3.97
CA ARG A 67 -22.22 8.51 3.28
C ARG A 67 -21.13 8.31 4.29
N THR A 68 -20.11 7.60 3.86
CA THR A 68 -18.91 7.40 4.66
C THR A 68 -17.70 7.87 3.85
N TRP A 69 -16.85 8.65 4.50
CA TRP A 69 -15.60 9.14 3.91
C TRP A 69 -14.43 8.59 4.69
N LEU A 70 -13.35 8.30 3.98
CA LEU A 70 -12.13 7.77 4.55
C LEU A 70 -11.00 8.74 4.26
N SER A 71 -10.08 8.86 5.21
CA SER A 71 -8.87 9.68 5.02
C SER A 71 -7.71 9.06 5.77
N ALA A 72 -6.50 9.27 5.27
CA ALA A 72 -5.29 8.84 5.96
C ALA A 72 -4.96 9.85 7.04
N THR A 73 -4.54 9.37 8.21
CA THR A 73 -4.05 10.23 9.28
C THR A 73 -2.60 10.59 9.00
N ARG A 74 -2.08 11.59 9.74
CA ARG A 74 -0.66 11.92 9.67
C ARG A 74 0.20 10.71 10.01
N GLN A 75 -0.16 9.99 11.08
CA GLN A 75 0.54 8.78 11.49
C GLN A 75 0.53 7.74 10.36
N GLY A 76 -0.62 7.54 9.73
CA GLY A 76 -0.74 6.60 8.63
C GLY A 76 0.16 6.96 7.47
N ARG A 77 0.20 8.24 7.10
CA ARG A 77 1.06 8.70 6.00
C ARG A 77 2.54 8.52 6.32
N THR A 78 2.94 8.84 7.55
CA THR A 78 4.33 8.69 7.98
C THR A 78 4.75 7.22 7.94
N LEU A 79 3.91 6.33 8.47
CA LEU A 79 4.24 4.91 8.51
C LEU A 79 4.18 4.27 7.13
N LEU A 80 3.29 4.75 6.26
CA LEU A 80 3.26 4.30 4.87
C LEU A 80 4.57 4.64 4.16
N THR A 81 5.03 5.88 4.31
CA THR A 81 6.29 6.31 3.71
C THR A 81 7.46 5.44 4.19
N ALA A 82 7.52 5.18 5.49
CA ALA A 82 8.57 4.33 6.07
C ALA A 82 8.47 2.90 5.55
N HIS A 83 7.26 2.37 5.44
CA HIS A 83 7.04 1.02 4.94
C HIS A 83 7.50 0.87 3.48
N LEU A 84 7.13 1.83 2.64
CA LEU A 84 7.52 1.82 1.23
C LEU A 84 9.04 1.96 1.08
N ALA A 85 9.66 2.83 1.88
CA ALA A 85 11.11 2.98 1.87
C ALA A 85 11.80 1.67 2.28
N ALA A 86 11.27 1.00 3.30
CA ALA A 86 11.81 -0.29 3.75
C ALA A 86 11.69 -1.36 2.66
N LEU A 87 10.57 -1.38 1.94
CA LEU A 87 10.39 -2.30 0.83
C LEU A 87 11.40 -2.03 -0.28
N GLN A 88 11.65 -0.76 -0.60
CA GLN A 88 12.64 -0.38 -1.60
C GLN A 88 14.04 -0.80 -1.17
N GLN A 89 14.37 -0.61 0.11
CA GLN A 89 15.65 -1.02 0.64
C GLN A 89 15.82 -2.55 0.59
N LEU A 90 14.76 -3.27 0.90
CA LEU A 90 14.77 -4.72 0.82
C LEU A 90 15.01 -5.18 -0.61
N ALA A 91 14.34 -4.57 -1.57
CA ALA A 91 14.52 -4.89 -2.98
C ALA A 91 15.94 -4.58 -3.44
N ALA A 92 16.47 -3.43 -3.03
CA ALA A 92 17.82 -3.03 -3.39
C ALA A 92 18.86 -3.98 -2.78
N ALA A 93 18.67 -4.37 -1.52
CA ALA A 93 19.57 -5.31 -0.85
C ALA A 93 19.55 -6.69 -1.51
N ALA A 94 18.35 -7.15 -1.88
CA ALA A 94 18.20 -8.43 -2.57
C ALA A 94 18.86 -8.39 -3.94
N GLU A 95 18.69 -7.28 -4.65
CA GLU A 95 19.29 -7.06 -5.96
C GLU A 95 20.82 -7.05 -5.86
N ALA A 96 21.36 -6.33 -4.89
CA ALA A 96 22.78 -6.28 -4.66
C ALA A 96 23.36 -7.65 -4.30
N ALA A 97 22.66 -8.40 -3.45
CA ALA A 97 23.08 -9.75 -3.08
C ALA A 97 23.02 -10.68 -4.29
N GLY A 98 21.98 -10.54 -5.10
CA GLY A 98 21.84 -11.31 -6.33
C GLY A 98 22.93 -11.01 -7.32
N SER A 99 23.28 -9.74 -7.48
CA SER A 99 24.37 -9.32 -8.36
C SER A 99 25.71 -9.87 -7.87
N ALA A 100 25.96 -9.79 -6.56
CA ALA A 100 27.22 -10.25 -5.99
C ALA A 100 27.39 -11.76 -6.16
N SER A 101 26.33 -12.54 -5.87
CA SER A 101 26.41 -13.98 -5.98
C SER A 101 26.19 -14.47 -7.41
N GLY A 102 25.51 -13.66 -8.20
CA GLY A 102 25.18 -14.02 -9.57
C GLY A 102 26.20 -13.56 -10.58
N SER A 103 27.25 -12.87 -10.16
CA SER A 103 28.24 -12.37 -11.10
C SER A 103 28.90 -13.49 -11.89
N GLY A 104 28.99 -14.66 -11.31
CA GLY A 104 29.50 -15.81 -12.01
C GLY A 104 28.56 -16.34 -13.07
N ALA A 105 27.27 -16.22 -12.85
CA ALA A 105 26.24 -16.66 -13.78
C ALA A 105 26.07 -15.64 -14.89
N GLY A 106 26.48 -14.55 -14.67
CA GLY A 106 26.40 -13.43 -15.59
C GLY A 106 25.24 -13.37 -16.51
N SER A 107 25.05 -13.85 -16.62
CA SER A 107 24.50 -13.50 -17.24
C SER A 107 23.72 -13.19 -17.87
N ASP A 108 23.49 -13.45 -18.10
CA ASP A 108 22.95 -13.16 -18.60
C ASP A 108 22.18 -12.73 -18.94
N GLY A 109 21.93 -12.70 -19.35
CA GLY A 109 21.47 -12.28 -19.63
C GLY A 109 20.51 -11.84 -19.89
N SER A 110 20.57 -11.94 -20.18
CA SER A 110 20.10 -11.49 -20.44
C SER A 110 19.29 -11.17 -20.69
N GLU A 111 19.16 -11.22 -20.93
CA GLU A 111 18.90 -10.85 -21.14
C GLU A 111 18.20 -10.46 -21.24
N SER A 112 18.08 -10.70 -21.57
CA SER A 112 17.83 -10.28 -21.61
C SER A 112 17.17 -9.91 -21.64
N GLY A 113 16.85 -9.95 -21.92
CA GLY A 113 16.72 -9.61 -21.95
C GLY A 113 15.97 -9.25 -21.97
N SER A 114 15.85 -9.40 -22.21
CA SER A 114 15.48 -9.08 -22.22
C SER A 114 14.78 -8.86 -22.22
N GLY A 115 14.45 -8.95 -22.49
CA GLY A 115 14.15 -8.79 -22.56
C GLY A 115 13.26 -8.76 -22.61
N ASP A 116 13.10 -9.06 -23.06
CA ASP A 116 12.67 -9.03 -23.03
C ASP A 116 12.09 -8.94 -22.50
N ALA A 117 11.78 -9.04 -22.61
CA ALA A 117 11.61 -8.93 -22.03
C ALA A 117 11.38 -8.62 -21.50
N GLY A 118 11.26 -8.70 -21.72
CA GLY A 118 11.54 -8.46 -21.20
C GLY A 118 11.55 -8.25 -20.93
#